data_f6b3b243164300616b0320ab5e8d3f71
#
_entry.id   f6b3b243164300616b0320ab5e8d3f71
#
_cell.length_a   1.000
_cell.length_b   1.000
_cell.length_c   1.000
_cell.angle_alpha   90.00
_cell.angle_beta   90.00
_cell.angle_gamma   90.00
#
_symmetry.space_group_name_H-M   'P 1'
#
loop_
_entity.id
_entity.type
_entity.pdbx_description
1 polymer ?
#
loop_
_entity_poly.entity_id
_entity_poly.type
_entity_poly.pdbx_seq_one_letter_code
_entity_poly.pdbx_strand_id
1 'polypeptide(L)'
;MKIKFIILLFTMVGYFTSCYDDKSNTSIKTINPLVIDMGGALTSMSAFLLDTLEIKPVVYKIGSDDADLSYKWEISGNDILPFVMDSTMTLKAVVSVAPNSNPYKIILTVTDNRTRLQNYEQFYLSVYSNLGKGLVVADTRDGINTDLNLIMSQNFTESFTQKFDEKDNIILKNVYSTTNGGNAIPGLVTYMMTSVHDSYKRTLTVITDHSVLRMDPYDYVLEKTNNDIFYIPIPEDRFKPMCLMYD
;
A
#
# COMPACT_ATOMS: atom_id res chain seq x y z
N MET A 1 -45.11 -27.66 -67.78
CA MET A 1 -44.49 -27.90 -66.47
C MET A 1 -42.98 -27.71 -66.45
N LYS A 2 -42.25 -28.02 -67.47
CA LYS A 2 -40.75 -27.93 -67.52
C LYS A 2 -40.19 -26.51 -67.45
N ILE A 3 -40.84 -25.50 -68.07
CA ILE A 3 -40.36 -24.12 -68.12
C ILE A 3 -40.45 -23.44 -66.72
N LYS A 4 -41.50 -23.71 -65.92
CA LYS A 4 -41.64 -23.14 -64.58
C LYS A 4 -40.55 -23.62 -63.63
N PHE A 5 -40.11 -24.87 -63.80
CA PHE A 5 -39.06 -25.47 -62.98
C PHE A 5 -37.67 -24.89 -63.32
N ILE A 6 -37.40 -24.55 -64.60
CA ILE A 6 -36.16 -23.93 -65.06
C ILE A 6 -36.07 -22.49 -64.50
N ILE A 7 -37.16 -21.75 -64.50
CA ILE A 7 -37.18 -20.35 -64.00
C ILE A 7 -36.97 -20.39 -62.51
N LEU A 8 -37.57 -21.33 -61.75
CA LEU A 8 -37.35 -21.48 -60.34
C LEU A 8 -35.90 -21.84 -59.92
N LEU A 9 -35.25 -22.70 -60.75
CA LEU A 9 -33.86 -23.08 -60.59
C LEU A 9 -32.93 -21.90 -60.82
N PHE A 10 -33.22 -21.07 -61.85
CA PHE A 10 -32.42 -19.87 -62.19
C PHE A 10 -32.51 -18.76 -61.10
N THR A 11 -33.70 -18.60 -60.54
CA THR A 11 -33.86 -17.65 -59.42
C THR A 11 -33.14 -18.12 -58.15
N MET A 12 -33.09 -19.44 -57.87
CA MET A 12 -32.40 -19.99 -56.72
C MET A 12 -30.87 -19.86 -56.83
N VAL A 13 -30.30 -19.98 -58.02
CA VAL A 13 -28.86 -19.78 -58.28
C VAL A 13 -28.44 -18.32 -58.10
N GLY A 14 -29.32 -17.36 -58.43
CA GLY A 14 -29.05 -15.93 -58.28
C GLY A 14 -28.89 -15.45 -56.82
N TYR A 15 -29.44 -16.22 -55.84
CA TYR A 15 -29.28 -15.87 -54.41
C TYR A 15 -27.94 -16.31 -53.81
N PHE A 16 -27.21 -17.22 -54.46
CA PHE A 16 -25.92 -17.71 -53.94
C PHE A 16 -24.70 -16.97 -54.48
N THR A 17 -24.86 -16.01 -55.37
CA THR A 17 -23.75 -15.19 -55.90
C THR A 17 -23.57 -13.86 -55.16
N SER A 18 -24.23 -13.68 -54.03
CA SER A 18 -23.87 -12.60 -53.12
C SER A 18 -22.53 -12.93 -52.42
N CYS A 19 -21.46 -12.95 -53.19
CA CYS A 19 -20.13 -12.75 -52.65
C CYS A 19 -20.15 -11.36 -52.05
N TYR A 20 -20.36 -11.30 -50.73
CA TYR A 20 -20.12 -10.11 -49.97
C TYR A 20 -18.62 -9.84 -50.08
N ASP A 21 -18.24 -8.93 -50.93
CA ASP A 21 -16.87 -8.41 -51.02
C ASP A 21 -16.58 -7.74 -49.66
N ASP A 22 -15.95 -8.51 -48.76
CA ASP A 22 -15.57 -8.00 -47.45
C ASP A 22 -14.54 -6.88 -47.65
N LYS A 23 -15.05 -5.65 -47.73
CA LYS A 23 -14.24 -4.43 -47.78
C LYS A 23 -13.71 -4.07 -46.39
N SER A 24 -13.75 -4.99 -45.41
CA SER A 24 -13.08 -4.77 -44.17
C SER A 24 -11.60 -4.52 -44.45
N ASN A 25 -11.16 -3.37 -44.02
CA ASN A 25 -9.75 -2.99 -44.12
C ASN A 25 -8.93 -3.89 -43.20
N THR A 26 -8.45 -5.01 -43.76
CA THR A 26 -7.60 -5.97 -43.04
C THR A 26 -6.17 -5.48 -42.84
N SER A 27 -5.92 -4.19 -42.97
CA SER A 27 -4.65 -3.65 -42.50
C SER A 27 -4.53 -3.87 -41.01
N ILE A 28 -4.06 -5.04 -40.63
CA ILE A 28 -3.72 -5.38 -39.25
C ILE A 28 -2.66 -4.40 -38.83
N LYS A 29 -3.06 -3.43 -38.03
CA LYS A 29 -2.12 -2.51 -37.41
C LYS A 29 -1.31 -3.33 -36.40
N THR A 30 -0.05 -3.59 -36.73
CA THR A 30 0.84 -4.29 -35.78
C THR A 30 0.90 -3.49 -34.50
N ILE A 31 0.38 -4.07 -33.44
CA ILE A 31 0.48 -3.49 -32.10
C ILE A 31 1.80 -3.97 -31.52
N ASN A 32 2.72 -3.07 -31.29
CA ASN A 32 3.98 -3.36 -30.64
C ASN A 32 3.71 -3.66 -29.15
N PRO A 33 3.94 -4.88 -28.68
CA PRO A 33 3.63 -5.22 -27.29
C PRO A 33 4.53 -4.47 -26.31
N LEU A 34 3.92 -4.06 -25.19
CA LEU A 34 4.59 -3.48 -24.06
C LEU A 34 5.03 -4.61 -23.13
N VAL A 35 6.31 -4.65 -22.79
CA VAL A 35 6.92 -5.71 -21.96
C VAL A 35 7.40 -5.11 -20.65
N ILE A 36 7.10 -5.79 -19.55
CA ILE A 36 7.65 -5.54 -18.22
C ILE A 36 8.56 -6.73 -17.93
N ASP A 37 9.87 -6.49 -17.88
CA ASP A 37 10.88 -7.52 -17.60
C ASP A 37 11.44 -7.29 -16.19
N MET A 38 11.33 -8.29 -15.37
CA MET A 38 11.83 -8.28 -13.99
C MET A 38 13.24 -8.86 -13.86
N GLY A 39 13.89 -9.25 -14.97
CA GLY A 39 15.23 -9.82 -14.94
C GLY A 39 15.35 -11.10 -14.10
N GLY A 40 14.25 -11.86 -13.95
CA GLY A 40 14.18 -13.05 -13.10
C GLY A 40 14.01 -12.74 -11.60
N ALA A 41 13.71 -11.49 -11.22
CA ALA A 41 13.39 -11.15 -9.84
C ALA A 41 12.11 -11.85 -9.38
N LEU A 42 12.08 -12.23 -8.10
CA LEU A 42 10.95 -12.91 -7.49
C LEU A 42 9.75 -11.95 -7.42
N THR A 43 8.58 -12.47 -7.77
CA THR A 43 7.30 -11.75 -7.59
C THR A 43 6.82 -11.76 -6.14
N SER A 44 7.47 -12.50 -5.25
CA SER A 44 7.21 -12.51 -3.81
C SER A 44 8.41 -11.97 -3.06
N MET A 45 8.18 -11.00 -2.19
CA MET A 45 9.21 -10.32 -1.44
C MET A 45 8.79 -10.07 0.01
N SER A 46 9.76 -9.73 0.84
CA SER A 46 9.53 -9.39 2.24
C SER A 46 10.19 -8.05 2.56
N ALA A 47 9.54 -7.26 3.40
CA ALA A 47 10.11 -6.04 3.94
C ALA A 47 9.66 -5.86 5.40
N PHE A 48 10.40 -5.07 6.16
CA PHE A 48 9.95 -4.64 7.46
C PHE A 48 9.13 -3.35 7.34
N LEU A 49 8.21 -3.18 8.29
CA LEU A 49 7.50 -1.92 8.47
C LEU A 49 8.51 -0.77 8.60
N LEU A 50 8.27 0.32 7.91
CA LEU A 50 9.11 1.52 7.80
C LEU A 50 10.40 1.37 6.97
N ASP A 51 10.70 0.20 6.44
CA ASP A 51 11.78 0.04 5.48
C ASP A 51 11.43 0.65 4.13
N THR A 52 12.45 0.98 3.36
CA THR A 52 12.27 1.41 1.98
C THR A 52 12.22 0.20 1.05
N LEU A 53 11.10 0.01 0.39
CA LEU A 53 10.95 -0.98 -0.67
C LEU A 53 11.41 -0.38 -2.01
N GLU A 54 12.30 -1.08 -2.70
CA GLU A 54 12.76 -0.69 -4.03
C GLU A 54 12.54 -1.84 -5.02
N ILE A 55 11.81 -1.57 -6.15
CA ILE A 55 11.60 -2.54 -7.23
C ILE A 55 11.97 -1.87 -8.55
N LYS A 56 12.86 -2.48 -9.32
CA LYS A 56 13.43 -1.94 -10.57
C LYS A 56 13.07 -2.83 -11.76
N PRO A 57 11.90 -2.64 -12.38
CA PRO A 57 11.58 -3.32 -13.63
C PRO A 57 12.35 -2.70 -14.80
N VAL A 58 12.57 -3.49 -15.83
CA VAL A 58 12.96 -3.00 -17.15
C VAL A 58 11.69 -2.99 -18.01
N VAL A 59 11.32 -1.83 -18.53
CA VAL A 59 10.11 -1.68 -19.33
C VAL A 59 10.49 -1.21 -20.73
N TYR A 60 10.03 -1.94 -21.74
CA TYR A 60 10.29 -1.61 -23.14
C TYR A 60 9.13 -2.03 -24.04
N LYS A 61 9.13 -1.47 -25.25
CA LYS A 61 8.15 -1.78 -26.29
C LYS A 61 8.86 -2.49 -27.43
N ILE A 62 8.39 -3.68 -27.79
CA ILE A 62 9.00 -4.44 -28.87
C ILE A 62 8.82 -3.72 -30.22
N GLY A 63 9.93 -3.49 -30.93
CA GLY A 63 9.90 -2.88 -32.26
C GLY A 63 9.66 -1.37 -32.27
N SER A 64 9.86 -0.69 -31.14
CA SER A 64 9.77 0.76 -31.07
C SER A 64 10.61 1.31 -29.91
N ASP A 65 11.54 2.20 -30.22
CA ASP A 65 12.35 2.91 -29.21
C ASP A 65 11.65 4.16 -28.67
N ASP A 66 10.53 4.57 -29.29
CA ASP A 66 9.80 5.78 -28.98
C ASP A 66 8.53 5.43 -28.17
N ALA A 67 8.70 5.32 -26.87
CA ALA A 67 7.64 5.01 -25.94
C ALA A 67 7.40 6.17 -24.97
N ASP A 68 6.19 6.73 -25.00
CA ASP A 68 5.68 7.66 -23.97
C ASP A 68 4.91 6.86 -22.95
N LEU A 69 5.58 6.49 -21.84
CA LEU A 69 5.08 5.57 -20.83
C LEU A 69 4.75 6.30 -19.53
N SER A 70 3.64 5.92 -18.93
CA SER A 70 3.30 6.28 -17.56
C SER A 70 3.19 5.03 -16.68
N TYR A 71 3.50 5.20 -15.42
CA TYR A 71 3.61 4.14 -14.44
C TYR A 71 2.67 4.41 -13.27
N LYS A 72 2.12 3.35 -12.70
CA LYS A 72 1.35 3.41 -11.46
C LYS A 72 1.61 2.17 -10.64
N TRP A 73 2.12 2.36 -9.43
CA TRP A 73 2.28 1.34 -8.42
C TRP A 73 1.17 1.44 -7.39
N GLU A 74 0.37 0.41 -7.27
CA GLU A 74 -0.71 0.33 -6.28
C GLU A 74 -0.49 -0.81 -5.32
N ILE A 75 -0.78 -0.59 -4.04
CA ILE A 75 -0.83 -1.64 -3.02
C ILE A 75 -2.25 -1.85 -2.56
N SER A 76 -2.61 -3.11 -2.28
CA SER A 76 -3.94 -3.52 -1.80
C SER A 76 -3.87 -4.81 -0.99
N GLY A 77 -4.94 -5.16 -0.33
CA GLY A 77 -5.09 -6.40 0.46
C GLY A 77 -5.25 -6.11 1.95
N ASN A 78 -5.58 -7.15 2.73
CA ASN A 78 -5.71 -7.07 4.19
C ASN A 78 -6.63 -5.94 4.67
N ASP A 79 -7.78 -5.78 4.01
CA ASP A 79 -8.83 -4.79 4.32
C ASP A 79 -8.43 -3.32 4.14
N ILE A 80 -7.24 -3.03 3.58
CA ILE A 80 -6.90 -1.68 3.17
C ILE A 80 -7.51 -1.32 1.81
N LEU A 81 -7.97 -0.10 1.66
CA LEU A 81 -8.34 0.43 0.36
C LEU A 81 -7.07 0.56 -0.52
N PRO A 82 -7.16 0.21 -1.82
CA PRO A 82 -6.03 0.39 -2.71
C PRO A 82 -5.54 1.83 -2.74
N PHE A 83 -4.24 2.05 -2.66
CA PHE A 83 -3.65 3.36 -2.81
C PHE A 83 -2.37 3.32 -3.65
N VAL A 84 -2.04 4.45 -4.26
CA VAL A 84 -0.86 4.61 -5.10
C VAL A 84 0.36 4.84 -4.22
N MET A 85 1.37 3.98 -4.37
CA MET A 85 2.66 4.10 -3.69
C MET A 85 3.63 5.01 -4.45
N ASP A 86 3.66 4.89 -5.78
CA ASP A 86 4.60 5.61 -6.65
C ASP A 86 4.02 5.70 -8.08
N SER A 87 4.53 6.64 -8.87
CA SER A 87 4.20 6.83 -10.28
C SER A 87 5.43 6.88 -11.20
N THR A 88 6.58 6.48 -10.70
CA THR A 88 7.83 6.38 -11.47
C THR A 88 8.09 4.94 -11.95
N MET A 89 9.00 4.75 -12.89
CA MET A 89 9.33 3.41 -13.39
C MET A 89 9.86 2.50 -12.26
N THR A 90 10.71 3.04 -11.41
CA THR A 90 11.25 2.32 -10.25
C THR A 90 10.41 2.65 -9.03
N LEU A 91 9.78 1.64 -8.41
CA LEU A 91 9.17 1.84 -7.10
C LEU A 91 10.25 2.15 -6.07
N LYS A 92 10.08 3.24 -5.35
CA LYS A 92 10.88 3.56 -4.16
C LYS A 92 9.99 4.21 -3.11
N ALA A 93 9.46 3.41 -2.21
CA ALA A 93 8.49 3.86 -1.22
C ALA A 93 8.76 3.25 0.16
N VAL A 94 8.41 3.99 1.21
CA VAL A 94 8.42 3.48 2.58
C VAL A 94 7.24 2.52 2.76
N VAL A 95 7.49 1.35 3.33
CA VAL A 95 6.45 0.37 3.69
C VAL A 95 5.68 0.89 4.89
N SER A 96 4.51 1.48 4.65
CA SER A 96 3.65 2.08 5.69
C SER A 96 2.42 1.23 6.03
N VAL A 97 2.26 0.07 5.39
CA VAL A 97 1.17 -0.86 5.70
C VAL A 97 1.53 -1.77 6.86
N ALA A 98 0.54 -2.08 7.71
CA ALA A 98 0.75 -2.87 8.92
C ALA A 98 1.25 -4.29 8.63
N PRO A 99 2.07 -4.88 9.50
CA PRO A 99 2.40 -6.30 9.43
C PRO A 99 1.15 -7.17 9.43
N ASN A 100 1.11 -8.17 8.54
CA ASN A 100 -0.02 -9.08 8.43
C ASN A 100 0.44 -10.49 8.05
N SER A 101 -0.33 -11.50 8.48
CA SER A 101 -0.06 -12.90 8.12
C SER A 101 -0.25 -13.19 6.63
N ASN A 102 -1.11 -12.43 5.96
CA ASN A 102 -1.31 -12.52 4.52
C ASN A 102 -0.48 -11.45 3.81
N PRO A 103 0.13 -11.78 2.66
CA PRO A 103 0.88 -10.80 1.90
C PRO A 103 -0.05 -9.74 1.28
N TYR A 104 0.45 -8.54 1.15
CA TYR A 104 -0.15 -7.49 0.35
C TYR A 104 0.12 -7.74 -1.13
N LYS A 105 -0.76 -7.23 -1.98
CA LYS A 105 -0.60 -7.25 -3.43
C LYS A 105 -0.13 -5.88 -3.90
N ILE A 106 0.99 -5.84 -4.61
CA ILE A 106 1.46 -4.65 -5.32
C ILE A 106 1.27 -4.90 -6.81
N ILE A 107 0.69 -3.93 -7.52
CA ILE A 107 0.50 -3.99 -8.97
C ILE A 107 1.23 -2.81 -9.60
N LEU A 108 2.16 -3.11 -10.48
CA LEU A 108 2.68 -2.15 -11.44
C LEU A 108 1.77 -2.16 -12.67
N THR A 109 1.18 -1.03 -13.00
CA THR A 109 0.49 -0.80 -14.27
C THR A 109 1.35 0.16 -15.10
N VAL A 110 1.68 -0.27 -16.32
CA VAL A 110 2.40 0.56 -17.31
C VAL A 110 1.45 0.86 -18.45
N THR A 111 1.34 2.12 -18.81
CA THR A 111 0.45 2.60 -19.89
C THR A 111 1.28 3.30 -20.97
N ASP A 112 1.12 2.87 -22.21
CA ASP A 112 1.58 3.65 -23.38
C ASP A 112 0.57 4.77 -23.64
N ASN A 113 0.96 6.02 -23.42
CA ASN A 113 0.08 7.17 -23.50
C ASN A 113 -0.42 7.47 -24.93
N ARG A 114 0.28 6.99 -25.97
CA ARG A 114 -0.10 7.18 -27.37
C ARG A 114 -1.13 6.16 -27.84
N THR A 115 -0.94 4.90 -27.46
CA THR A 115 -1.80 3.80 -27.93
C THR A 115 -2.87 3.41 -26.92
N ARG A 116 -2.74 3.86 -25.65
CA ARG A 116 -3.55 3.45 -24.50
C ARG A 116 -3.41 1.97 -24.15
N LEU A 117 -2.41 1.31 -24.72
CA LEU A 117 -2.10 -0.06 -24.36
C LEU A 117 -1.57 -0.10 -22.93
N GLN A 118 -2.06 -1.05 -22.15
CA GLN A 118 -1.60 -1.28 -20.77
C GLN A 118 -1.03 -2.67 -20.63
N ASN A 119 -0.01 -2.80 -19.81
CA ASN A 119 0.47 -4.05 -19.27
C ASN A 119 0.65 -3.91 -17.76
N TYR A 120 0.57 -5.01 -17.03
CA TYR A 120 0.70 -5.01 -15.59
C TYR A 120 1.54 -6.20 -15.11
N GLU A 121 2.23 -5.99 -13.99
CA GLU A 121 2.92 -7.04 -13.25
C GLU A 121 2.48 -7.01 -11.78
N GLN A 122 2.38 -8.18 -11.17
CA GLN A 122 1.88 -8.35 -9.81
C GLN A 122 2.95 -8.92 -8.90
N PHE A 123 3.06 -8.30 -7.72
CA PHE A 123 3.98 -8.70 -6.66
C PHE A 123 3.21 -8.97 -5.36
N TYR A 124 3.79 -9.84 -4.54
CA TYR A 124 3.31 -10.13 -3.19
C TYR A 124 4.34 -9.63 -2.18
N LEU A 125 3.89 -8.81 -1.24
CA LEU A 125 4.72 -8.24 -0.19
C LEU A 125 4.31 -8.77 1.18
N SER A 126 5.16 -9.55 1.82
CA SER A 126 5.01 -9.91 3.23
C SER A 126 5.66 -8.83 4.09
N VAL A 127 4.86 -8.20 4.95
CA VAL A 127 5.33 -7.14 5.84
C VAL A 127 5.52 -7.70 7.24
N TYR A 128 6.70 -7.50 7.80
CA TYR A 128 7.05 -7.88 9.16
C TYR A 128 7.28 -6.64 10.01
N SER A 129 6.97 -6.74 11.29
CA SER A 129 7.36 -5.70 12.24
C SER A 129 8.80 -5.94 12.70
N ASN A 130 9.65 -4.91 12.55
CA ASN A 130 10.91 -4.83 13.26
C ASN A 130 10.82 -3.82 14.41
N LEU A 131 9.61 -3.28 14.67
CA LEU A 131 9.35 -2.43 15.80
C LEU A 131 9.45 -3.30 17.05
N GLY A 132 10.67 -3.43 17.54
CA GLY A 132 10.97 -4.19 18.73
C GLY A 132 10.59 -3.44 20.02
N LYS A 133 10.87 -4.05 21.15
CA LYS A 133 10.83 -3.35 22.43
C LYS A 133 11.86 -2.22 22.43
N GLY A 134 11.50 -1.06 22.94
CA GLY A 134 12.38 0.10 22.97
C GLY A 134 11.80 1.23 23.82
N LEU A 135 12.49 2.34 23.82
CA LEU A 135 12.03 3.58 24.43
C LEU A 135 11.20 4.37 23.40
N VAL A 136 9.92 4.59 23.73
CA VAL A 136 9.05 5.45 22.94
C VAL A 136 9.17 6.88 23.44
N VAL A 137 9.47 7.80 22.54
CA VAL A 137 9.64 9.23 22.86
C VAL A 137 8.62 10.03 22.05
N ALA A 138 7.79 10.80 22.73
CA ALA A 138 6.91 11.77 22.12
C ALA A 138 7.72 13.04 21.78
N ASP A 139 7.59 13.53 20.56
CA ASP A 139 8.30 14.70 20.05
C ASP A 139 7.35 15.61 19.28
N THR A 140 7.53 16.91 19.40
CA THR A 140 6.78 17.93 18.67
C THR A 140 7.72 18.83 17.89
N ARG A 141 7.39 19.09 16.62
CA ARG A 141 8.15 20.01 15.76
C ARG A 141 7.49 21.36 15.61
N ASP A 142 6.18 21.40 15.73
CA ASP A 142 5.35 22.59 15.53
C ASP A 142 4.82 23.18 16.85
N GLY A 143 5.02 22.48 17.97
CA GLY A 143 4.47 22.86 19.27
C GLY A 143 2.95 22.68 19.41
N ILE A 144 2.31 22.04 18.42
CA ILE A 144 0.86 21.83 18.35
C ILE A 144 0.52 20.35 18.27
N ASN A 145 1.25 19.62 17.41
CA ASN A 145 1.04 18.19 17.19
C ASN A 145 2.26 17.40 17.69
N THR A 146 2.03 16.15 18.02
CA THR A 146 3.10 15.26 18.52
C THR A 146 3.25 14.07 17.57
N ASP A 147 4.48 13.60 17.39
CA ASP A 147 4.75 12.30 16.80
C ASP A 147 5.49 11.40 17.80
N LEU A 148 5.54 10.11 17.50
CA LEU A 148 6.25 9.14 18.33
C LEU A 148 7.53 8.71 17.60
N ASN A 149 8.61 8.60 18.36
CA ASN A 149 9.87 8.03 17.93
C ASN A 149 10.17 6.79 18.76
N LEU A 150 10.67 5.73 18.12
CA LEU A 150 11.11 4.52 18.81
C LEU A 150 12.63 4.46 18.80
N ILE A 151 13.22 4.35 19.97
CA ILE A 151 14.65 4.18 20.17
C ILE A 151 14.91 2.76 20.67
N MET A 152 15.65 1.99 19.90
CA MET A 152 16.12 0.66 20.27
C MET A 152 17.62 0.69 20.54
N SER A 153 18.05 0.07 21.62
CA SER A 153 19.43 0.08 22.08
C SER A 153 19.74 -1.22 22.83
N GLN A 154 20.95 -1.70 22.74
CA GLN A 154 21.42 -2.82 23.55
C GLN A 154 21.26 -2.58 25.06
N ASN A 155 21.25 -1.33 25.49
CA ASN A 155 21.20 -0.97 26.91
C ASN A 155 19.81 -1.18 27.54
N PHE A 156 18.73 -1.16 26.74
CA PHE A 156 17.36 -1.22 27.28
C PHE A 156 16.36 -1.98 26.40
N THR A 157 16.79 -2.47 25.22
CA THR A 157 15.93 -3.28 24.36
C THR A 157 16.28 -4.75 24.54
N GLU A 158 15.35 -5.53 25.09
CA GLU A 158 15.52 -6.95 25.27
C GLU A 158 15.70 -7.66 23.91
N SER A 159 16.71 -8.54 23.84
CA SER A 159 17.02 -9.31 22.62
C SER A 159 17.33 -8.46 21.40
N PHE A 160 17.81 -7.24 21.60
CA PHE A 160 18.27 -6.39 20.52
C PHE A 160 19.57 -6.94 19.94
N THR A 161 19.46 -7.62 18.79
CA THR A 161 20.60 -8.17 18.06
C THR A 161 20.76 -7.40 16.76
N GLN A 162 21.59 -6.38 16.75
CA GLN A 162 21.96 -5.71 15.52
C GLN A 162 23.27 -6.30 15.00
N LYS A 163 23.32 -6.65 13.71
CA LYS A 163 24.54 -7.12 13.02
C LYS A 163 25.48 -5.98 12.60
N PHE A 164 25.10 -4.74 12.83
CA PHE A 164 25.88 -3.55 12.52
C PHE A 164 26.60 -3.06 13.77
N ASP A 165 27.65 -2.28 13.60
CA ASP A 165 28.58 -1.84 14.65
C ASP A 165 27.89 -1.64 16.01
N GLU A 166 28.38 -2.36 17.02
CA GLU A 166 27.77 -2.56 18.36
C GLU A 166 27.45 -1.27 19.16
N LYS A 167 27.68 -0.11 18.56
CA LYS A 167 27.51 1.19 19.21
C LYS A 167 26.28 1.97 18.76
N ASP A 168 25.60 1.56 17.71
CA ASP A 168 24.56 2.39 17.11
C ASP A 168 23.17 2.02 17.65
N ASN A 169 22.51 2.98 18.26
CA ASN A 169 21.09 2.89 18.55
C ASN A 169 20.31 2.99 17.24
N ILE A 170 19.25 2.21 17.08
CA ILE A 170 18.29 2.42 16.01
C ILE A 170 17.28 3.44 16.48
N ILE A 171 17.12 4.52 15.72
CA ILE A 171 16.12 5.55 16.00
C ILE A 171 15.15 5.58 14.81
N LEU A 172 13.94 5.06 15.04
CA LEU A 172 12.85 5.15 14.08
C LEU A 172 12.03 6.40 14.42
N LYS A 173 12.05 7.38 13.51
CA LYS A 173 11.35 8.66 13.69
C LYS A 173 9.96 8.62 13.09
N ASN A 174 9.04 9.36 13.72
CA ASN A 174 7.69 9.57 13.24
C ASN A 174 6.92 8.24 13.00
N VAL A 175 7.10 7.27 13.91
CA VAL A 175 6.51 5.94 13.76
C VAL A 175 4.98 6.00 13.74
N TYR A 176 4.38 6.92 14.50
CA TYR A 176 2.93 7.08 14.50
C TYR A 176 2.42 7.65 13.17
N SER A 177 2.91 8.82 12.76
CA SER A 177 2.41 9.44 11.51
C SER A 177 2.68 8.56 10.30
N THR A 178 3.81 7.86 10.25
CA THR A 178 4.15 6.98 9.12
C THR A 178 3.14 5.83 8.99
N THR A 179 2.67 5.26 10.09
CA THR A 179 1.69 4.16 10.08
C THR A 179 0.24 4.62 9.99
N ASN A 180 -0.03 5.90 10.25
CA ASN A 180 -1.37 6.49 10.26
C ASN A 180 -1.60 7.53 9.15
N GLY A 181 -1.13 7.24 7.95
CA GLY A 181 -1.42 8.04 6.75
C GLY A 181 -0.76 9.42 6.70
N GLY A 182 0.36 9.59 7.40
CA GLY A 182 1.13 10.83 7.44
C GLY A 182 0.64 11.86 8.47
N ASN A 183 -0.40 11.55 9.26
CA ASN A 183 -0.99 12.46 10.24
C ASN A 183 -0.33 12.28 11.61
N ALA A 184 0.20 13.34 12.18
CA ALA A 184 0.68 13.37 13.56
C ALA A 184 -0.49 13.30 14.57
N ILE A 185 -0.17 12.98 15.82
CA ILE A 185 -1.14 12.98 16.93
C ILE A 185 -1.57 14.42 17.21
N PRO A 186 -2.87 14.75 17.16
CA PRO A 186 -3.34 16.09 17.54
C PRO A 186 -3.08 16.37 19.02
N GLY A 187 -2.44 17.49 19.33
CA GLY A 187 -2.13 17.91 20.68
C GLY A 187 -0.76 17.49 21.19
N LEU A 188 -0.41 18.00 22.34
CA LEU A 188 0.85 17.71 23.01
C LEU A 188 0.71 16.50 23.93
N VAL A 189 1.51 15.47 23.70
CA VAL A 189 1.50 14.28 24.56
C VAL A 189 1.98 14.62 25.94
N THR A 190 1.15 14.34 26.94
CA THR A 190 1.42 14.56 28.37
C THR A 190 1.69 13.26 29.10
N TYR A 191 1.18 12.14 28.59
CA TYR A 191 1.32 10.84 29.25
C TYR A 191 1.23 9.70 28.24
N MET A 192 2.01 8.65 28.47
CA MET A 192 1.96 7.39 27.71
C MET A 192 2.05 6.20 28.63
N MET A 193 1.27 5.17 28.37
CA MET A 193 1.29 3.94 29.13
C MET A 193 1.00 2.73 28.26
N THR A 194 1.80 1.69 28.42
CA THR A 194 1.49 0.37 27.87
C THR A 194 0.73 -0.44 28.91
N SER A 195 -0.43 -0.97 28.53
CA SER A 195 -1.23 -1.85 29.37
C SER A 195 -1.48 -3.19 28.67
N VAL A 196 -1.70 -4.23 29.49
CA VAL A 196 -2.18 -5.53 29.00
C VAL A 196 -3.66 -5.59 29.34
N HIS A 197 -4.49 -5.70 28.33
CA HIS A 197 -5.93 -5.82 28.48
C HIS A 197 -6.37 -7.19 28.00
N ASP A 198 -7.44 -7.72 28.53
CA ASP A 198 -8.02 -9.03 28.28
C ASP A 198 -7.26 -9.96 27.29
N SER A 199 -6.92 -11.15 27.74
CA SER A 199 -6.37 -12.21 26.89
C SER A 199 -5.01 -11.89 26.24
N TYR A 200 -4.15 -11.14 26.93
CA TYR A 200 -2.77 -10.85 26.50
C TYR A 200 -2.62 -9.79 25.38
N LYS A 201 -3.66 -9.11 24.96
CA LYS A 201 -3.53 -8.01 24.02
C LYS A 201 -2.88 -6.81 24.74
N ARG A 202 -1.70 -6.42 24.25
CA ARG A 202 -1.04 -5.18 24.70
C ARG A 202 -1.63 -3.99 23.96
N THR A 203 -1.69 -2.86 24.64
CA THR A 203 -2.18 -1.60 24.08
C THR A 203 -1.29 -0.48 24.56
N LEU A 204 -0.89 0.41 23.66
CA LEU A 204 -0.27 1.68 24.01
C LEU A 204 -1.37 2.75 24.07
N THR A 205 -1.54 3.34 25.24
CA THR A 205 -2.44 4.48 25.41
C THR A 205 -1.61 5.75 25.50
N VAL A 206 -1.99 6.74 24.69
CA VAL A 206 -1.35 8.04 24.62
C VAL A 206 -2.38 9.11 24.98
N ILE A 207 -2.01 10.00 25.89
CA ILE A 207 -2.83 11.12 26.34
C ILE A 207 -2.17 12.41 25.89
N THR A 208 -2.96 13.25 25.24
CA THR A 208 -2.58 14.62 24.93
C THR A 208 -3.34 15.59 25.84
N ASP A 209 -3.10 16.87 25.69
CA ASP A 209 -3.80 17.94 26.40
C ASP A 209 -5.32 17.96 26.15
N HIS A 210 -5.81 17.29 25.09
CA HIS A 210 -7.24 17.27 24.73
C HIS A 210 -7.72 15.96 24.07
N SER A 211 -6.90 14.92 24.01
CA SER A 211 -7.33 13.64 23.44
C SER A 211 -6.69 12.45 24.14
N VAL A 212 -7.35 11.29 24.01
CA VAL A 212 -6.82 9.98 24.38
C VAL A 212 -6.85 9.10 23.15
N LEU A 213 -5.73 8.45 22.86
CA LEU A 213 -5.56 7.54 21.75
C LEU A 213 -5.17 6.17 22.27
N ARG A 214 -5.69 5.13 21.64
CA ARG A 214 -5.25 3.75 21.85
C ARG A 214 -4.71 3.20 20.55
N MET A 215 -3.56 2.58 20.60
CA MET A 215 -2.88 2.03 19.46
C MET A 215 -2.19 0.71 19.78
N ASP A 216 -1.92 -0.08 18.78
CA ASP A 216 -1.09 -1.27 18.91
C ASP A 216 0.36 -0.85 19.22
N PRO A 217 1.00 -1.40 20.27
CA PRO A 217 2.36 -1.03 20.65
C PRO A 217 3.45 -1.61 19.73
N TYR A 218 3.09 -2.48 18.76
CA TYR A 218 4.04 -3.12 17.87
C TYR A 218 4.11 -2.49 16.48
N ASP A 219 3.03 -1.84 16.04
CA ASP A 219 2.99 -1.18 14.73
C ASP A 219 2.52 0.27 14.80
N TYR A 220 2.11 0.74 15.98
CA TYR A 220 1.62 2.10 16.27
C TYR A 220 0.37 2.49 15.47
N VAL A 221 -0.35 1.52 14.92
CA VAL A 221 -1.63 1.76 14.23
C VAL A 221 -2.69 2.19 15.23
N LEU A 222 -3.35 3.30 14.93
CA LEU A 222 -4.42 3.84 15.74
C LEU A 222 -5.62 2.90 15.73
N GLU A 223 -6.05 2.46 16.92
CA GLU A 223 -7.23 1.59 17.08
C GLU A 223 -8.47 2.37 17.49
N LYS A 224 -8.31 3.30 18.44
CA LYS A 224 -9.42 4.06 19.04
C LYS A 224 -9.00 5.46 19.45
N THR A 225 -9.93 6.37 19.41
CA THR A 225 -9.78 7.75 19.94
C THR A 225 -10.92 8.09 20.88
N ASN A 226 -10.71 9.04 21.78
CA ASN A 226 -11.71 9.69 22.61
C ASN A 226 -13.02 8.90 22.85
N ASN A 227 -14.05 9.20 22.06
CA ASN A 227 -15.40 8.67 22.23
C ASN A 227 -15.50 7.14 22.00
N ASP A 228 -14.58 6.57 21.23
CA ASP A 228 -14.54 5.11 21.02
C ASP A 228 -13.98 4.36 22.22
N ILE A 229 -13.29 5.08 23.12
CA ILE A 229 -12.68 4.52 24.33
C ILE A 229 -13.67 4.51 25.49
N PHE A 230 -14.55 5.54 25.56
CA PHE A 230 -15.47 5.72 26.65
C PHE A 230 -16.87 5.23 26.28
N TYR A 231 -17.49 4.47 27.18
CA TYR A 231 -18.87 4.00 27.00
C TYR A 231 -19.89 5.17 26.88
N ILE A 232 -19.64 6.25 27.61
CA ILE A 232 -20.42 7.50 27.53
C ILE A 232 -19.50 8.55 26.94
N PRO A 233 -19.86 9.16 25.78
CA PRO A 233 -19.06 10.23 25.19
C PRO A 233 -18.92 11.42 26.15
N ILE A 234 -17.68 11.90 26.27
CA ILE A 234 -17.37 13.08 27.07
C ILE A 234 -17.38 14.29 26.13
N PRO A 235 -18.14 15.36 26.42
CA PRO A 235 -18.12 16.58 25.63
C PRO A 235 -16.69 17.16 25.52
N GLU A 236 -16.30 17.61 24.33
CA GLU A 236 -14.93 18.08 24.06
C GLU A 236 -14.51 19.24 24.97
N ASP A 237 -15.43 20.15 25.31
CA ASP A 237 -15.17 21.27 26.23
C ASP A 237 -14.84 20.84 27.67
N ARG A 238 -15.22 19.62 28.04
CA ARG A 238 -14.99 19.02 29.35
C ARG A 238 -13.92 17.96 29.34
N PHE A 239 -13.44 17.58 28.16
CA PHE A 239 -12.46 16.52 28.02
C PHE A 239 -11.06 17.06 28.32
N LYS A 240 -10.57 16.80 29.52
CA LYS A 240 -9.22 17.19 29.99
C LYS A 240 -8.53 15.97 30.58
N PRO A 241 -8.03 15.07 29.74
CA PRO A 241 -7.36 13.87 30.22
C PRO A 241 -6.03 14.23 30.89
N MET A 242 -5.76 13.65 32.04
CA MET A 242 -4.52 13.92 32.80
C MET A 242 -3.63 12.70 32.89
N CYS A 243 -4.19 11.55 33.22
CA CYS A 243 -3.47 10.29 33.31
C CYS A 243 -4.44 9.11 33.26
N LEU A 244 -3.92 7.92 33.05
CA LEU A 244 -4.63 6.65 33.23
C LEU A 244 -4.12 5.98 34.50
N MET A 245 -5.03 5.54 35.35
CA MET A 245 -4.74 4.60 36.41
C MET A 245 -5.35 3.26 36.01
N TYR A 246 -4.57 2.22 36.14
CA TYR A 246 -5.01 0.84 35.97
C TYR A 246 -5.19 0.23 37.37
N ASP A 247 -6.37 -0.34 37.56
CA ASP A 247 -6.71 -1.03 38.82
C ASP A 247 -6.49 -2.54 38.68
#